data_2d28c1c363540e49b1a5b9fff48b30ce
#
_entry.id   2d28c1c363540e49b1a5b9fff48b30ce
#
_cell.length_a   1.000
_cell.length_b   1.000
_cell.length_c   1.000
_cell.angle_alpha   90.00
_cell.angle_beta   90.00
_cell.angle_gamma   90.00
#
_symmetry.space_group_name_H-M   'P 1'
#
loop_
_entity.id
_entity.type
_entity.pdbx_description
1 polymer ?
#
loop_
_entity_poly.entity_id
_entity_poly.type
_entity_poly.pdbx_seq_one_letter_code
_entity_poly.pdbx_strand_id
1 'polypeptide(L)'
;MKDSLKPGLRATLTMRVAPDMLVPGLAHFFPNFGDMPEVLATMAMVGFVESACLKCVSGHLDPGEHSLGVAVDVSHVAPTPVGMEIRAEVELVAVAGRRLSFAVKVFDDGGLIGEGRHQRAVIAVARFRERVQAKARADAGPGAA
;
A
#
# COMPACT_ATOMS: atom_id res chain seq x y z
N MET A 1 2.28 -4.77 19.47
CA MET A 1 3.49 -5.00 18.63
C MET A 1 4.33 -6.06 19.32
N LYS A 2 4.58 -7.15 18.65
CA LYS A 2 5.42 -8.24 19.18
C LYS A 2 6.91 -7.88 19.10
N ASP A 3 7.72 -8.46 19.96
CA ASP A 3 9.18 -8.26 19.94
C ASP A 3 9.85 -8.71 18.64
N SER A 4 9.19 -9.58 17.89
CA SER A 4 9.64 -10.02 16.57
C SER A 4 9.46 -8.98 15.47
N LEU A 5 8.68 -7.90 15.70
CA LEU A 5 8.55 -6.78 14.77
C LEU A 5 9.77 -5.87 14.87
N LYS A 6 10.78 -6.17 14.08
CA LYS A 6 12.08 -5.49 14.11
C LYS A 6 12.67 -5.35 12.70
N PRO A 7 13.60 -4.40 12.50
CA PRO A 7 14.30 -4.26 11.21
C PRO A 7 14.91 -5.56 10.72
N GLY A 8 14.92 -5.75 9.41
CA GLY A 8 15.43 -6.94 8.73
C GLY A 8 14.35 -7.93 8.29
N LEU A 9 13.09 -7.74 8.68
CA LEU A 9 11.98 -8.52 8.14
C LEU A 9 11.82 -8.22 6.65
N ARG A 10 11.61 -9.26 5.85
CA ARG A 10 11.46 -9.15 4.39
C ARG A 10 10.25 -9.94 3.92
N ALA A 11 9.68 -9.51 2.81
CA ALA A 11 8.67 -10.26 2.09
C ALA A 11 8.77 -10.02 0.60
N THR A 12 8.32 -11.00 -0.14
CA THR A 12 8.12 -10.93 -1.60
C THR A 12 6.67 -11.28 -1.90
N LEU A 13 6.04 -10.50 -2.76
CA LEU A 13 4.69 -10.73 -3.24
C LEU A 13 4.69 -10.71 -4.76
N THR A 14 3.98 -11.64 -5.39
CA THR A 14 3.81 -11.70 -6.85
C THR A 14 2.33 -11.70 -7.20
N MET A 15 1.99 -11.08 -8.32
CA MET A 15 0.66 -11.17 -8.92
C MET A 15 0.74 -10.86 -10.41
N ARG A 16 -0.31 -11.21 -11.15
CA ARG A 16 -0.46 -10.80 -12.55
C ARG A 16 -1.26 -9.51 -12.63
N VAL A 17 -0.85 -8.62 -13.52
CA VAL A 17 -1.58 -7.37 -13.76
C VAL A 17 -2.94 -7.71 -14.37
N ALA A 18 -4.00 -7.37 -13.64
CA ALA A 18 -5.39 -7.55 -14.07
C ALA A 18 -5.92 -6.29 -14.79
N PRO A 19 -6.98 -6.41 -15.62
CA PRO A 19 -7.53 -5.26 -16.36
C PRO A 19 -7.93 -4.07 -15.50
N ASP A 20 -8.47 -4.29 -14.31
CA ASP A 20 -8.87 -3.24 -13.36
C ASP A 20 -7.69 -2.58 -12.62
N MET A 21 -6.46 -3.06 -12.81
CA MET A 21 -5.22 -2.43 -12.35
C MET A 21 -4.60 -1.49 -13.40
N LEU A 22 -5.09 -1.50 -14.63
CA LEU A 22 -4.65 -0.59 -15.69
C LEU A 22 -5.24 0.82 -15.49
N VAL A 23 -4.55 1.84 -16.01
CA VAL A 23 -5.02 3.23 -15.88
C VAL A 23 -6.47 3.39 -16.35
N PRO A 24 -6.87 2.95 -17.57
CA PRO A 24 -8.26 3.04 -17.99
C PRO A 24 -9.24 2.20 -17.13
N GLY A 25 -8.76 1.12 -16.52
CA GLY A 25 -9.55 0.29 -15.62
C GLY A 25 -10.01 0.99 -14.34
N LEU A 26 -9.44 2.14 -14.03
CA LEU A 26 -9.78 2.96 -12.86
C LEU A 26 -10.67 4.18 -13.23
N ALA A 27 -11.16 4.24 -14.45
CA ALA A 27 -11.98 5.34 -14.96
C ALA A 27 -13.31 5.50 -14.22
N HIS A 28 -13.81 4.45 -13.59
CA HIS A 28 -15.01 4.51 -12.74
C HIS A 28 -14.80 5.34 -11.48
N PHE A 29 -13.56 5.48 -11.00
CA PHE A 29 -13.19 6.41 -9.93
C PHE A 29 -12.75 7.77 -10.49
N PHE A 30 -11.97 7.75 -11.57
CA PHE A 30 -11.33 8.93 -12.16
C PHE A 30 -11.63 8.97 -13.66
N PRO A 31 -12.72 9.67 -14.09
CA PRO A 31 -13.17 9.63 -15.48
C PRO A 31 -12.11 10.03 -16.52
N ASN A 32 -11.19 10.92 -16.17
CA ASN A 32 -10.08 11.34 -17.02
C ASN A 32 -9.00 10.26 -17.25
N PHE A 33 -9.12 9.10 -16.60
CA PHE A 33 -8.25 7.95 -16.87
C PHE A 33 -8.69 7.12 -18.08
N GLY A 34 -9.92 7.37 -18.62
CA GLY A 34 -10.53 6.52 -19.63
C GLY A 34 -9.78 6.42 -20.95
N ASP A 35 -9.13 7.50 -21.40
CA ASP A 35 -8.36 7.54 -22.67
C ASP A 35 -6.86 7.35 -22.48
N MET A 36 -6.42 6.96 -21.29
CA MET A 36 -5.02 6.73 -21.01
C MET A 36 -4.55 5.37 -21.57
N PRO A 37 -3.23 5.20 -21.81
CA PRO A 37 -2.69 3.92 -22.23
C PRO A 37 -3.01 2.77 -21.28
N GLU A 38 -3.19 1.58 -21.82
CA GLU A 38 -3.50 0.35 -21.08
C GLU A 38 -2.26 -0.25 -20.41
N VAL A 39 -1.78 0.42 -19.38
CA VAL A 39 -0.61 0.01 -18.58
C VAL A 39 -0.96 0.02 -17.09
N LEU A 40 -0.21 -0.72 -16.29
CA LEU A 40 -0.34 -0.74 -14.83
C LEU A 40 -0.38 0.70 -14.29
N ALA A 41 -1.45 1.04 -13.57
CA ALA A 41 -1.59 2.36 -12.94
C ALA A 41 -0.62 2.50 -11.77
N THR A 42 -0.08 3.70 -11.59
CA THR A 42 0.82 3.99 -10.46
C THR A 42 0.13 3.72 -9.12
N MET A 43 -1.14 4.11 -8.97
CA MET A 43 -1.87 3.84 -7.74
C MET A 43 -2.06 2.35 -7.47
N ALA A 44 -2.22 1.51 -8.51
CA ALA A 44 -2.31 0.07 -8.37
C ALA A 44 -0.96 -0.53 -7.95
N MET A 45 0.15 -0.03 -8.50
CA MET A 45 1.49 -0.42 -8.06
C MET A 45 1.73 -0.05 -6.60
N VAL A 46 1.31 1.13 -6.16
CA VAL A 46 1.40 1.54 -4.75
C VAL A 46 0.58 0.61 -3.86
N GLY A 47 -0.64 0.27 -4.23
CA GLY A 47 -1.47 -0.70 -3.52
C GLY A 47 -0.80 -2.08 -3.41
N PHE A 48 -0.13 -2.51 -4.47
CA PHE A 48 0.64 -3.75 -4.49
C PHE A 48 1.82 -3.70 -3.51
N VAL A 49 2.55 -2.58 -3.45
CA VAL A 49 3.62 -2.33 -2.47
C VAL A 49 3.05 -2.37 -1.04
N GLU A 50 1.93 -1.71 -0.78
CA GLU A 50 1.28 -1.74 0.53
C GLU A 50 0.94 -3.18 0.94
N SER A 51 0.39 -3.97 0.02
CA SER A 51 0.05 -5.37 0.26
C SER A 51 1.29 -6.21 0.63
N ALA A 52 2.41 -5.99 -0.05
CA ALA A 52 3.67 -6.66 0.27
C ALA A 52 4.19 -6.28 1.67
N CYS A 53 4.06 -5.01 2.05
CA CYS A 53 4.44 -4.54 3.39
C CYS A 53 3.54 -5.13 4.48
N LEU A 54 2.24 -5.26 4.22
CA LEU A 54 1.30 -5.96 5.13
C LEU A 54 1.71 -7.43 5.31
N LYS A 55 2.05 -8.12 4.23
CA LYS A 55 2.59 -9.49 4.29
C LYS A 55 3.86 -9.55 5.14
N CYS A 56 4.76 -8.59 4.98
CA CYS A 56 6.04 -8.53 5.70
C CYS A 56 5.85 -8.50 7.21
N VAL A 57 4.84 -7.80 7.73
CA VAL A 57 4.58 -7.69 9.17
C VAL A 57 3.49 -8.63 9.67
N SER A 58 2.93 -9.45 8.80
CA SER A 58 1.94 -10.46 9.17
C SER A 58 2.51 -11.40 10.23
N GLY A 59 1.76 -11.61 11.30
CA GLY A 59 2.20 -12.43 12.44
C GLY A 59 3.07 -11.70 13.47
N HIS A 60 3.51 -10.46 13.21
CA HIS A 60 4.35 -9.65 14.09
C HIS A 60 3.58 -8.56 14.85
N LEU A 61 2.28 -8.43 14.63
CA LEU A 61 1.39 -7.54 15.36
C LEU A 61 0.62 -8.30 16.42
N ASP A 62 0.21 -7.60 17.47
CA ASP A 62 -0.66 -8.16 18.51
C ASP A 62 -2.11 -8.24 18.01
N PRO A 63 -2.95 -9.11 18.62
CA PRO A 63 -4.37 -9.10 18.32
C PRO A 63 -4.99 -7.71 18.48
N GLY A 64 -5.82 -7.29 17.52
CA GLY A 64 -6.45 -5.97 17.53
C GLY A 64 -5.56 -4.85 16.97
N GLU A 65 -4.35 -5.15 16.54
CA GLU A 65 -3.47 -4.21 15.84
C GLU A 65 -3.47 -4.46 14.33
N HIS A 66 -3.38 -3.38 13.57
CA HIS A 66 -3.09 -3.34 12.14
C HIS A 66 -2.13 -2.20 11.84
N SER A 67 -1.72 -2.07 10.59
CA SER A 67 -0.96 -0.90 10.14
C SER A 67 -1.67 -0.23 8.97
N LEU A 68 -1.56 1.09 8.90
CA LEU A 68 -2.05 1.90 7.78
C LEU A 68 -0.91 2.68 7.14
N GLY A 69 -0.99 2.90 5.83
CA GLY A 69 -0.04 3.72 5.09
C GLY A 69 -0.10 5.18 5.54
N VAL A 70 1.06 5.81 5.74
CA VAL A 70 1.15 7.22 6.15
C VAL A 70 2.04 8.05 5.24
N ALA A 71 2.93 7.43 4.46
CA ALA A 71 3.76 8.10 3.47
C ALA A 71 4.21 7.12 2.39
N VAL A 72 4.32 7.60 1.18
CA VAL A 72 4.85 6.85 0.04
C VAL A 72 5.71 7.77 -0.80
N ASP A 73 6.90 7.30 -1.14
CA ASP A 73 7.83 7.96 -2.03
C ASP A 73 8.49 6.88 -2.90
N VAL A 74 7.82 6.58 -4.00
CA VAL A 74 8.25 5.52 -4.93
C VAL A 74 8.27 6.04 -6.35
N SER A 75 9.25 5.59 -7.14
CA SER A 75 9.29 5.81 -8.57
C SER A 75 8.42 4.78 -9.31
N HIS A 76 7.99 5.13 -10.51
CA HIS A 76 7.34 4.23 -11.46
C HIS A 76 7.91 4.54 -12.84
N VAL A 77 8.93 3.81 -13.25
CA VAL A 77 9.84 4.18 -14.33
C VAL A 77 9.67 3.36 -15.61
N ALA A 78 8.86 2.31 -15.56
CA ALA A 78 8.61 1.46 -16.73
C ALA A 78 7.15 0.99 -16.76
N PRO A 79 6.51 0.96 -17.94
CA PRO A 79 5.14 0.50 -18.08
C PRO A 79 5.06 -1.03 -18.05
N THR A 80 3.98 -1.56 -17.50
CA THR A 80 3.70 -3.00 -17.48
C THR A 80 2.34 -3.28 -18.10
N PRO A 81 2.25 -4.17 -19.11
CA PRO A 81 0.97 -4.51 -19.74
C PRO A 81 0.15 -5.48 -18.88
N VAL A 82 -1.14 -5.62 -19.23
CA VAL A 82 -2.02 -6.62 -18.62
C VAL A 82 -1.48 -8.04 -18.81
N GLY A 83 -1.68 -8.87 -17.80
CA GLY A 83 -1.30 -10.30 -17.84
C GLY A 83 0.16 -10.57 -17.48
N MET A 84 1.03 -9.58 -17.47
CA MET A 84 2.41 -9.76 -17.05
C MET A 84 2.49 -9.90 -15.53
N GLU A 85 3.40 -10.76 -15.05
CA GLU A 85 3.64 -10.90 -13.62
C GLU A 85 4.47 -9.72 -13.09
N ILE A 86 4.08 -9.22 -11.93
CA ILE A 86 4.85 -8.24 -11.15
C ILE A 86 5.25 -8.85 -9.81
N ARG A 87 6.42 -8.42 -9.31
CA ARG A 87 6.98 -8.87 -8.03
C ARG A 87 7.40 -7.67 -7.21
N ALA A 88 6.88 -7.56 -5.99
CA ALA A 88 7.33 -6.59 -5.00
C ALA A 88 8.26 -7.26 -4.00
N GLU A 89 9.39 -6.65 -3.76
CA GLU A 89 10.35 -7.01 -2.71
C GLU A 89 10.40 -5.89 -1.69
N VAL A 90 10.12 -6.20 -0.42
CA VAL A 90 10.07 -5.21 0.65
C VAL A 90 10.89 -5.65 1.83
N GLU A 91 11.51 -4.68 2.49
CA GLU A 91 12.26 -4.88 3.73
C GLU A 91 11.85 -3.82 4.75
N LEU A 92 11.51 -4.26 5.95
CA LEU A 92 11.33 -3.38 7.10
C LEU A 92 12.71 -2.90 7.55
N VAL A 93 13.01 -1.61 7.32
CA VAL A 93 14.35 -1.05 7.58
C VAL A 93 14.43 -0.28 8.90
N ALA A 94 13.29 0.18 9.44
CA ALA A 94 13.25 0.87 10.72
C ALA A 94 11.91 0.70 11.43
N VAL A 95 11.98 0.65 12.74
CA VAL A 95 10.83 0.71 13.65
C VAL A 95 11.10 1.81 14.66
N ALA A 96 10.28 2.86 14.64
CA ALA A 96 10.39 4.01 15.56
C ALA A 96 9.04 4.20 16.26
N GLY A 97 8.91 3.67 17.48
CA GLY A 97 7.62 3.61 18.15
C GLY A 97 6.63 2.79 17.32
N ARG A 98 5.52 3.40 16.92
CA ARG A 98 4.52 2.76 16.06
C ARG A 98 4.75 3.00 14.55
N ARG A 99 5.79 3.73 14.18
CA ARG A 99 6.14 4.01 12.79
C ARG A 99 7.04 2.92 12.22
N LEU A 100 6.61 2.36 11.10
CA LEU A 100 7.36 1.35 10.33
C LEU A 100 7.84 1.98 9.03
N SER A 101 9.12 1.81 8.69
CA SER A 101 9.69 2.29 7.44
C SER A 101 10.20 1.12 6.61
N PHE A 102 9.81 1.09 5.33
CA PHE A 102 10.14 0.04 4.39
C PHE A 102 10.97 0.59 3.23
N ALA A 103 11.97 -0.18 2.80
CA ALA A 103 12.55 -0.08 1.47
C ALA A 103 11.80 -1.03 0.55
N VAL A 104 11.42 -0.55 -0.65
CA VAL A 104 10.58 -1.31 -1.57
C VAL A 104 11.14 -1.27 -2.99
N LYS A 105 10.98 -2.38 -3.71
CA LYS A 105 11.28 -2.50 -5.15
C LYS A 105 10.19 -3.30 -5.82
N VAL A 106 9.84 -2.92 -7.03
CA VAL A 106 8.87 -3.63 -7.87
C VAL A 106 9.49 -3.94 -9.23
N PHE A 107 9.32 -5.17 -9.67
CA PHE A 107 9.85 -5.69 -10.92
C PHE A 107 8.72 -6.27 -11.77
N ASP A 108 8.88 -6.23 -13.08
CA ASP A 108 8.16 -7.07 -14.01
C ASP A 108 9.15 -7.98 -14.78
N ASP A 109 8.70 -8.65 -15.83
CA ASP A 109 9.57 -9.54 -16.62
C ASP A 109 10.70 -8.78 -17.33
N GLY A 110 10.56 -7.48 -17.55
CA GLY A 110 11.57 -6.62 -18.17
C GLY A 110 12.59 -6.03 -17.19
N GLY A 111 12.36 -6.15 -15.89
CA GLY A 111 13.24 -5.62 -14.86
C GLY A 111 12.55 -4.69 -13.86
N LEU A 112 13.32 -3.77 -13.28
CA LEU A 112 12.81 -2.82 -12.27
C LEU A 112 11.79 -1.86 -12.91
N ILE A 113 10.61 -1.77 -12.30
CA ILE A 113 9.57 -0.80 -12.70
C ILE A 113 9.37 0.31 -11.69
N GLY A 114 9.80 0.12 -10.44
CA GLY A 114 9.72 1.15 -9.41
C GLY A 114 10.48 0.77 -8.16
N GLU A 115 10.88 1.80 -7.40
CA GLU A 115 11.54 1.61 -6.10
C GLU A 115 11.39 2.85 -5.23
N GLY A 116 11.62 2.72 -3.94
CA GLY A 116 11.61 3.83 -3.01
C GLY A 116 11.34 3.42 -1.58
N ARG A 117 10.54 4.24 -0.91
CA ARG A 117 10.23 4.11 0.52
C ARG A 117 8.72 4.14 0.74
N HIS A 118 8.29 3.38 1.74
CA HIS A 118 6.92 3.40 2.23
C HIS A 118 6.92 3.41 3.76
N GLN A 119 6.06 4.22 4.36
CA GLN A 119 5.90 4.25 5.81
C GLN A 119 4.48 3.86 6.20
N ARG A 120 4.39 3.11 7.28
CA ARG A 120 3.12 2.69 7.87
C ARG A 120 3.11 3.01 9.36
N ALA A 121 1.92 3.19 9.93
CA ALA A 121 1.73 3.37 11.36
C ALA A 121 0.91 2.20 11.92
N VAL A 122 1.40 1.58 12.98
CA VAL A 122 0.64 0.55 13.71
C VAL A 122 -0.45 1.25 14.53
N ILE A 123 -1.67 0.74 14.41
CA ILE A 123 -2.85 1.26 15.11
C ILE A 123 -3.50 0.18 15.96
N ALA A 124 -4.13 0.58 17.07
CA ALA A 124 -5.14 -0.21 17.75
C ALA A 124 -6.48 0.03 17.04
N VAL A 125 -7.01 -0.99 16.37
CA VAL A 125 -8.16 -0.86 15.45
C VAL A 125 -9.38 -0.25 16.16
N ALA A 126 -9.70 -0.69 17.39
CA ALA A 126 -10.86 -0.18 18.12
C ALA A 126 -10.76 1.35 18.36
N ARG A 127 -9.62 1.83 18.87
CA ARG A 127 -9.39 3.27 19.12
C ARG A 127 -9.36 4.08 17.82
N PHE A 128 -8.82 3.49 16.77
CA PHE A 128 -8.80 4.14 15.46
C PHE A 128 -10.22 4.31 14.92
N ARG A 129 -11.06 3.29 14.98
CA ARG A 129 -12.47 3.36 14.57
C ARG A 129 -13.24 4.45 15.33
N GLU A 130 -13.05 4.57 16.64
CA GLU A 130 -13.66 5.63 17.44
C GLU A 130 -13.29 7.03 16.92
N ARG A 131 -12.02 7.26 16.61
CA ARG A 131 -11.54 8.52 16.05
C ARG A 131 -12.14 8.80 14.67
N VAL A 132 -12.25 7.80 13.81
CA VAL A 132 -12.87 7.93 12.48
C VAL A 132 -14.35 8.28 12.62
N GLN A 133 -15.07 7.60 13.51
CA GLN A 133 -16.48 7.90 13.78
C GLN A 133 -16.67 9.31 14.36
N ALA A 134 -15.79 9.75 15.26
CA ALA A 134 -15.81 11.10 15.81
C ALA A 134 -15.60 12.17 14.72
N LYS A 135 -14.65 11.93 13.80
CA LYS A 135 -14.41 12.79 12.64
C LYS A 135 -15.64 12.85 11.72
N ALA A 136 -16.27 11.72 11.43
CA ALA A 136 -17.47 11.67 10.60
C ALA A 136 -18.64 12.45 11.23
N ARG A 137 -18.85 12.35 12.56
CA ARG A 137 -19.88 13.12 13.28
C ARG A 137 -19.60 14.62 13.26
N ALA A 138 -18.34 15.03 13.42
CA ALA A 138 -17.95 16.44 13.37
C ALA A 138 -18.17 17.04 11.98
N ASP A 139 -17.86 16.29 10.92
CA ASP A 139 -18.06 16.72 9.53
C ASP A 139 -19.54 16.83 9.16
N ALA A 140 -20.40 15.97 9.73
CA ALA A 140 -21.84 16.01 9.51
C ALA A 140 -22.51 17.31 10.04
N GLY A 141 -21.87 18.04 10.98
CA GLY A 141 -22.35 19.31 11.55
C GLY A 141 -23.59 19.16 12.44
N PRO A 142 -23.93 20.22 13.19
CA PRO A 142 -25.16 20.22 14.00
C PRO A 142 -26.39 20.39 13.10
N GLY A 143 -27.12 19.31 12.84
CA GLY A 143 -28.33 19.35 12.03
C GLY A 143 -28.42 18.27 10.95
N ALA A 144 -27.39 17.48 10.73
CA ALA A 144 -27.44 16.22 10.01
C ALA A 144 -28.03 15.16 10.95
N ALA A 145 -29.32 15.16 11.10
CA ALA A 145 -30.04 14.10 11.80
C ALA A 145 -30.30 12.94 10.85
#